data_e99374db39f5b24c477909ef7576912f
#
_entry.id   e99374db39f5b24c477909ef7576912f
#
_cell.length_a   1.000
_cell.length_b   1.000
_cell.length_c   1.000
_cell.angle_alpha   90.00
_cell.angle_beta   90.00
_cell.angle_gamma   90.00
#
_symmetry.space_group_name_H-M   'P 1'
#
loop_
_entity.id
_entity.type
_entity.pdbx_description
1 polymer ?
#
loop_
_entity_poly.entity_id
_entity_poly.type
_entity_poly.pdbx_seq_one_letter_code
_entity_poly.pdbx_strand_id
1 'polypeptide(L)' 'MPQINADRLDWIRAEVEDGADEHCFEVAAGDGDLIHIRQTDEPDKIVTTTRAKWHAFVLGVQNNEFDHFVEDVHR' A
#
# COMPACT_ATOMS: atom_id res chain seq x y z
N MET A 1 -4.77 -12.39 19.92
CA MET A 1 -4.24 -11.59 18.85
C MET A 1 -5.13 -10.39 18.57
N PRO A 2 -4.60 -9.18 18.65
CA PRO A 2 -5.45 -8.03 18.39
C PRO A 2 -5.89 -8.02 16.93
N GLN A 3 -7.11 -7.65 16.72
CA GLN A 3 -7.64 -7.52 15.39
C GLN A 3 -7.40 -6.12 14.87
N ILE A 4 -7.11 -6.02 13.59
CA ILE A 4 -7.01 -4.73 12.94
C ILE A 4 -8.41 -4.19 12.76
N ASN A 5 -8.65 -3.02 13.29
CA ASN A 5 -9.94 -2.37 13.10
C ASN A 5 -9.81 -1.42 11.91
N ALA A 6 -10.04 -1.96 10.73
CA ALA A 6 -9.83 -1.22 9.50
C ALA A 6 -10.68 0.05 9.42
N ASP A 7 -11.84 0.05 10.07
CA ASP A 7 -12.73 1.20 10.02
C ASP A 7 -12.19 2.40 10.78
N ARG A 8 -11.21 2.18 11.65
CA ARG A 8 -10.61 3.27 12.43
C ARG A 8 -9.37 3.84 11.82
N LEU A 9 -8.86 3.20 10.76
CA LEU A 9 -7.63 3.64 10.13
C LEU A 9 -7.94 4.67 9.07
N ASP A 10 -7.02 5.62 8.91
CA ASP A 10 -7.11 6.62 7.86
C ASP A 10 -6.41 6.10 6.62
N TRP A 11 -7.16 5.44 5.78
CA TRP A 11 -6.60 4.86 4.56
C TRP A 11 -6.35 5.93 3.53
N ILE A 12 -5.17 5.91 2.96
CA ILE A 12 -4.75 6.85 1.93
C ILE A 12 -4.50 6.08 0.65
N ARG A 13 -5.10 6.55 -0.42
CA ARG A 13 -4.95 5.95 -1.73
C ARG A 13 -4.23 6.93 -2.64
N ALA A 14 -3.28 6.42 -3.44
CA ALA A 14 -2.59 7.27 -4.39
C ALA A 14 -3.60 7.82 -5.39
N GLU A 15 -3.39 9.05 -5.82
CA GLU A 15 -4.21 9.61 -6.87
C GLU A 15 -3.87 8.92 -8.18
N VAL A 16 -4.89 8.50 -8.88
CA VAL A 16 -4.72 7.79 -10.14
C VAL A 16 -5.59 8.46 -11.20
N GLU A 17 -5.23 8.23 -12.44
CA GLU A 17 -5.96 8.77 -13.56
C GLU A 17 -6.80 7.69 -14.21
N ASP A 18 -7.81 8.12 -14.93
CA ASP A 18 -8.55 7.26 -15.86
C ASP A 18 -9.27 6.09 -15.22
N GLY A 19 -9.78 6.29 -14.01
CA GLY A 19 -10.62 5.29 -13.40
C GLY A 19 -9.88 4.08 -12.89
N ALA A 20 -8.58 4.18 -12.67
CA ALA A 20 -7.81 3.08 -12.12
C ALA A 20 -8.05 2.89 -10.62
N ASP A 21 -9.00 3.60 -10.04
CA ASP A 21 -9.32 3.53 -8.62
C ASP A 21 -9.59 2.12 -8.14
N GLU A 22 -10.11 1.28 -9.02
CA GLU A 22 -10.50 -0.07 -8.66
C GLU A 22 -9.32 -1.00 -8.46
N HIS A 23 -8.14 -0.56 -8.85
CA HIS A 23 -6.96 -1.41 -8.84
C HIS A 23 -5.81 -0.77 -8.10
N CYS A 24 -6.11 -0.11 -7.01
CA CYS A 24 -5.11 0.62 -6.24
C CYS A 24 -4.85 -0.04 -4.90
N PHE A 25 -3.75 0.36 -4.30
CA PHE A 25 -3.49 0.04 -2.90
C PHE A 25 -3.91 1.21 -2.03
N GLU A 26 -4.31 0.89 -0.82
CA GLU A 26 -4.51 1.88 0.22
C GLU A 26 -3.55 1.57 1.34
N VAL A 27 -3.05 2.62 1.98
CA VAL A 27 -2.05 2.50 3.03
C VAL A 27 -2.52 3.30 4.24
N ALA A 28 -2.36 2.75 5.41
CA ALA A 28 -2.73 3.43 6.64
C ALA A 28 -1.68 3.19 7.71
N ALA A 29 -1.44 4.22 8.51
CA ALA A 29 -0.58 4.09 9.68
C ALA A 29 -1.35 3.37 10.78
N GLY A 30 -0.71 2.38 11.37
CA GLY A 30 -1.30 1.66 12.50
C GLY A 30 -0.67 2.11 13.81
N ASP A 31 -0.85 1.29 14.82
CA ASP A 31 -0.30 1.57 16.14
C ASP A 31 1.22 1.43 16.10
N GLY A 32 1.90 2.31 16.83
CA GLY A 32 3.35 2.25 16.95
C GLY A 32 4.00 2.39 15.59
N ASP A 33 4.81 1.41 15.23
CA ASP A 33 5.57 1.42 13.97
C ASP A 33 4.92 0.66 12.85
N LEU A 34 3.64 0.35 12.97
CA LEU A 34 3.00 -0.50 11.97
C LEU A 34 2.42 0.31 10.82
N ILE A 35 2.50 -0.29 9.65
CA ILE A 35 1.88 0.22 8.44
C ILE A 35 1.01 -0.89 7.88
N HIS A 36 -0.21 -0.56 7.51
CA HIS A 36 -1.15 -1.51 6.94
C HIS A 36 -1.40 -1.18 5.49
N ILE A 37 -1.47 -2.20 4.65
CA ILE A 37 -1.66 -2.04 3.22
C ILE A 37 -2.78 -2.98 2.79
N ARG A 38 -3.67 -2.48 1.95
CA ARG A 38 -4.70 -3.35 1.38
C ARG A 38 -4.98 -2.93 -0.06
N GLN A 39 -5.60 -3.82 -0.79
CA GLN A 39 -6.04 -3.52 -2.15
C GLN A 39 -7.46 -2.99 -2.12
N THR A 40 -7.76 -2.08 -3.03
CA THR A 40 -9.11 -1.50 -3.07
C THR A 40 -10.16 -2.53 -3.44
N ASP A 41 -9.78 -3.53 -4.22
CA ASP A 41 -10.71 -4.57 -4.64
C ASP A 41 -10.75 -5.77 -3.70
N GLU A 42 -9.89 -5.81 -2.68
CA GLU A 42 -9.90 -6.85 -1.66
C GLU A 42 -9.62 -6.25 -0.30
N PRO A 43 -10.51 -5.39 0.20
CA PRO A 43 -10.21 -4.64 1.42
C PRO A 43 -10.14 -5.49 2.68
N ASP A 44 -10.60 -6.73 2.63
CA ASP A 44 -10.53 -7.63 3.77
C ASP A 44 -9.15 -8.23 3.96
N LYS A 45 -8.30 -8.15 2.96
CA LYS A 45 -6.97 -8.74 3.03
C LYS A 45 -5.96 -7.64 3.31
N ILE A 46 -5.53 -7.56 4.56
CA ILE A 46 -4.65 -6.50 5.01
C ILE A 46 -3.27 -7.07 5.29
N VAL A 47 -2.26 -6.45 4.69
CA VAL A 47 -0.87 -6.78 4.95
C VAL A 47 -0.34 -5.77 5.97
N THR A 48 0.37 -6.26 6.97
CA THR A 48 0.94 -5.41 7.99
C THR A 48 2.46 -5.51 7.96
N THR A 49 3.11 -4.36 7.99
CA THR A 49 4.56 -4.28 7.98
C THR A 49 5.00 -3.17 8.93
N THR A 50 6.29 -2.95 9.02
CA THR A 50 6.84 -1.91 9.87
C THR A 50 7.15 -0.66 9.06
N ARG A 51 7.26 0.48 9.76
CA ARG A 51 7.65 1.73 9.08
C ARG A 51 9.02 1.62 8.43
N ALA A 52 9.93 0.88 9.06
CA ALA A 52 11.27 0.73 8.50
C ALA A 52 11.22 0.02 7.14
N LYS A 53 10.44 -1.05 7.06
CA LYS A 53 10.33 -1.79 5.81
C LYS A 53 9.56 -1.00 4.77
N TRP A 54 8.53 -0.29 5.20
CA TRP A 54 7.77 0.58 4.30
C TRP A 54 8.67 1.67 3.73
N HIS A 55 9.48 2.29 4.59
CA HIS A 55 10.38 3.36 4.17
C HIS A 55 11.38 2.85 3.14
N ALA A 56 11.94 1.67 3.40
CA ALA A 56 12.88 1.07 2.46
C ALA A 56 12.22 0.81 1.10
N PHE A 57 10.98 0.35 1.12
CA PHE A 57 10.24 0.12 -0.11
C PHE A 57 10.04 1.43 -0.88
N VAL A 58 9.62 2.48 -0.18
CA VAL A 58 9.39 3.78 -0.81
C VAL A 58 10.67 4.32 -1.44
N LEU A 59 11.79 4.17 -0.73
CA LEU A 59 13.07 4.61 -1.29
C LEU A 59 13.43 3.82 -2.55
N GLY A 60 13.14 2.53 -2.56
CA GLY A 60 13.37 1.73 -3.75
C GLY A 60 12.55 2.20 -4.93
N VAL A 61 11.29 2.55 -4.67
CA VAL A 61 10.42 3.07 -5.72
C VAL A 61 10.99 4.41 -6.25
N GLN A 62 11.40 5.29 -5.34
CA GLN A 62 11.94 6.59 -5.74
C GLN A 62 13.24 6.46 -6.52
N ASN A 63 13.99 5.42 -6.28
CA ASN A 63 15.25 5.16 -6.97
C ASN A 63 15.07 4.32 -8.22
N ASN A 64 13.83 4.07 -8.62
CA ASN A 64 13.49 3.31 -9.83
C ASN A 64 13.95 1.86 -9.79
N GLU A 65 14.09 1.31 -8.58
CA GLU A 65 14.58 -0.07 -8.45
C GLU A 65 13.53 -1.10 -8.85
N PHE A 66 12.27 -0.70 -8.85
CA PHE A 66 11.17 -1.61 -9.16
C PHE A 66 10.48 -1.30 -10.49
N ASP A 67 11.09 -0.45 -11.31
CA ASP A 67 10.47 -0.02 -12.55
C ASP A 67 10.23 -1.18 -13.52
N HIS A 68 11.09 -2.19 -13.48
CA HIS A 68 10.94 -3.30 -14.40
C HIS A 68 9.65 -4.09 -14.16
N PHE A 69 9.11 -4.05 -12.96
CA PHE A 69 7.84 -4.70 -12.69
C PHE A 69 6.69 -3.97 -13.39
N VAL A 70 6.79 -2.64 -13.46
CA VAL A 70 5.79 -1.84 -14.14
C VAL A 70 5.88 -2.04 -15.64
N GLU A 71 7.10 -2.08 -16.16
CA GLU A 71 7.30 -2.26 -17.61
C GLU A 71 6.72 -3.57 -18.09
N ASP A 72 6.87 -4.62 -17.30
CA ASP A 72 6.32 -5.91 -17.66
C ASP A 72 4.80 -5.89 -17.72
N VAL A 73 4.20 -5.09 -16.87
CA VAL A 73 2.74 -4.99 -16.81
C VAL A 73 2.19 -4.23 -18.00
N HIS A 74 2.95 -3.29 -18.51
CA HIS A 74 2.49 -2.41 -19.59
C HIS A 74 2.53 -3.05 -20.97
N ARG A 75 3.01 -4.24 -21.11
CA ARG A 75 3.10 -4.92 -22.39
C ARG A 75 1.76 -5.34 -22.95
#